data_0eb2f816e4fc5690db5a743f1bece62b
#
_entry.id   0eb2f816e4fc5690db5a743f1bece62b
#
_cell.length_a   1.000
_cell.length_b   1.000
_cell.length_c   1.000
_cell.angle_alpha   90.00
_cell.angle_beta   90.00
_cell.angle_gamma   90.00
#
_symmetry.space_group_name_H-M   'P 1'
#
loop_
_entity.id
_entity.type
_entity.pdbx_description
1 polymer ?
#
loop_
_entity_poly.entity_id
_entity_poly.type
_entity_poly.pdbx_seq_one_letter_code
_entity_poly.pdbx_strand_id
1 'polypeptide(L)'
;IAVLVADLDYTEIDAMFHDVNSQNNNIKLVIITICLALLIVGIYFLNRPVKRVLDIVSNVSAGHTDERIPVRSYTEIREIADDFNNIMDRANETDQSRAEFVSNVSHELKTPITSIKVLAESLNTQENVPIEVYQEFMQDIVSEIDRESKIIEDLLTLVRMDKSVATLNITSVNMNDLLEMTLKRVKPLAQKKNIELLFESFRPVVAQIDEVKMTQVISNLVENSIKYNVEDGWVHVSLNADYQYFYIRVEDSGIGIPEESINKIFER
;
A
#
# COMPACT_ATOMS: atom_id res chain seq x y z
N ILE A 1 36.28 -74.76 -75.61
CA ILE A 1 35.92 -73.54 -74.83
C ILE A 1 35.51 -74.07 -73.47
N ALA A 2 36.33 -73.93 -72.45
CA ALA A 2 35.97 -74.23 -71.07
C ALA A 2 35.32 -72.96 -70.48
N VAL A 3 34.05 -73.06 -70.05
CA VAL A 3 33.37 -72.02 -69.31
C VAL A 3 33.55 -72.29 -67.81
N LEU A 4 34.29 -71.45 -67.13
CA LEU A 4 34.47 -71.50 -65.70
C LEU A 4 33.21 -70.86 -65.11
N VAL A 5 32.32 -71.65 -64.53
CA VAL A 5 31.19 -71.13 -63.73
C VAL A 5 31.71 -71.06 -62.31
N ALA A 6 31.93 -69.89 -61.84
CA ALA A 6 32.17 -69.60 -60.42
C ALA A 6 30.80 -69.51 -59.70
N ASP A 7 30.48 -70.50 -58.89
CA ASP A 7 29.31 -70.47 -57.98
C ASP A 7 29.66 -69.54 -56.82
N LEU A 8 29.11 -68.35 -56.83
CA LEU A 8 29.28 -67.43 -55.75
C LEU A 8 28.36 -67.88 -54.62
N ASP A 9 28.96 -68.34 -53.55
CA ASP A 9 28.21 -68.68 -52.33
C ASP A 9 27.77 -67.42 -51.61
N TYR A 10 26.52 -67.03 -51.88
CA TYR A 10 25.89 -65.87 -51.26
C TYR A 10 25.52 -66.05 -49.77
N THR A 11 25.60 -67.28 -49.22
CA THR A 11 25.18 -67.61 -47.86
C THR A 11 26.06 -66.93 -46.79
N GLU A 12 27.37 -66.83 -47.01
CA GLU A 12 28.27 -66.08 -46.10
C GLU A 12 28.04 -64.58 -46.16
N ILE A 13 27.74 -64.05 -47.35
CA ILE A 13 27.44 -62.63 -47.51
C ILE A 13 26.12 -62.29 -46.81
N ASP A 14 25.09 -63.08 -46.98
CA ASP A 14 23.81 -62.90 -46.31
C ASP A 14 23.91 -63.01 -44.76
N ALA A 15 24.72 -63.99 -44.28
CA ALA A 15 25.01 -64.14 -42.86
C ALA A 15 25.72 -62.88 -42.27
N MET A 16 26.72 -62.35 -42.99
CA MET A 16 27.40 -61.10 -42.59
C MET A 16 26.45 -59.89 -42.59
N PHE A 17 25.60 -59.77 -43.61
CA PHE A 17 24.60 -58.69 -43.63
C PHE A 17 23.61 -58.83 -42.49
N HIS A 18 23.19 -60.06 -42.16
CA HIS A 18 22.28 -60.29 -41.06
C HIS A 18 22.90 -59.91 -39.69
N ASP A 19 24.21 -60.29 -39.50
CA ASP A 19 24.95 -59.99 -38.27
C ASP A 19 25.19 -58.47 -38.13
N VAL A 20 25.62 -57.77 -39.19
CA VAL A 20 25.79 -56.30 -39.21
C VAL A 20 24.52 -55.63 -38.97
N ASN A 21 23.38 -56.04 -39.55
CA ASN A 21 22.05 -55.42 -39.32
C ASN A 21 21.57 -55.67 -37.90
N SER A 22 21.80 -56.87 -37.34
CA SER A 22 21.50 -57.21 -35.95
C SER A 22 22.29 -56.33 -34.97
N GLN A 23 23.60 -56.17 -35.15
CA GLN A 23 24.48 -55.30 -34.36
C GLN A 23 24.03 -53.85 -34.47
N ASN A 24 23.68 -53.36 -35.66
CA ASN A 24 23.18 -51.98 -35.87
C ASN A 24 21.84 -51.75 -35.19
N ASN A 25 20.93 -52.74 -35.19
CA ASN A 25 19.66 -52.65 -34.47
C ASN A 25 19.86 -52.66 -32.95
N ASN A 26 20.79 -53.46 -32.40
CA ASN A 26 21.13 -53.45 -30.99
C ASN A 26 21.70 -52.08 -30.55
N ILE A 27 22.60 -51.50 -31.36
CA ILE A 27 23.15 -50.16 -31.11
C ILE A 27 22.06 -49.11 -31.12
N LYS A 28 21.13 -49.14 -32.09
CA LYS A 28 19.97 -48.22 -32.14
C LYS A 28 19.10 -48.37 -30.90
N LEU A 29 18.82 -49.57 -30.44
CA LEU A 29 18.02 -49.84 -29.27
C LEU A 29 18.66 -49.30 -27.98
N VAL A 30 19.99 -49.44 -27.84
CA VAL A 30 20.75 -48.87 -26.72
C VAL A 30 20.68 -47.34 -26.74
N ILE A 31 20.87 -46.70 -27.91
CA ILE A 31 20.78 -45.24 -28.06
C ILE A 31 19.39 -44.75 -27.69
N ILE A 32 18.34 -45.40 -28.17
CA ILE A 32 16.94 -45.03 -27.85
C ILE A 32 16.70 -45.14 -26.34
N THR A 33 17.19 -46.20 -25.69
CA THR A 33 17.02 -46.39 -24.24
C THR A 33 17.75 -45.31 -23.44
N ILE A 34 18.97 -44.95 -23.85
CA ILE A 34 19.72 -43.84 -23.20
C ILE A 34 19.00 -42.52 -23.41
N CYS A 35 18.51 -42.20 -24.60
CA CYS A 35 17.76 -40.99 -24.88
C CYS A 35 16.48 -40.92 -24.04
N LEU A 36 15.75 -42.05 -23.93
CA LEU A 36 14.54 -42.11 -23.10
C LEU A 36 14.84 -41.89 -21.60
N ALA A 37 15.91 -42.49 -21.10
CA ALA A 37 16.36 -42.30 -19.73
C ALA A 37 16.75 -40.84 -19.46
N LEU A 38 17.49 -40.20 -20.35
CA LEU A 38 17.85 -38.78 -20.26
C LEU A 38 16.63 -37.89 -20.29
N LEU A 39 15.64 -38.21 -21.11
CA LEU A 39 14.38 -37.46 -21.22
C LEU A 39 13.57 -37.55 -19.92
N ILE A 40 13.47 -38.74 -19.33
CA ILE A 40 12.80 -38.94 -18.03
C ILE A 40 13.49 -38.14 -16.92
N VAL A 41 14.84 -38.20 -16.88
CA VAL A 41 15.64 -37.44 -15.92
C VAL A 41 15.44 -35.94 -16.14
N GLY A 42 15.45 -35.46 -17.38
CA GLY A 42 15.17 -34.05 -17.71
C GLY A 42 13.80 -33.59 -17.25
N ILE A 43 12.74 -34.35 -17.51
CA ILE A 43 11.39 -34.08 -17.06
C ILE A 43 11.31 -34.01 -15.52
N TYR A 44 11.97 -34.91 -14.83
CA TYR A 44 12.02 -34.92 -13.36
C TYR A 44 12.68 -33.64 -12.81
N PHE A 45 13.81 -33.21 -13.36
CA PHE A 45 14.50 -32.00 -12.95
C PHE A 45 13.70 -30.72 -13.26
N LEU A 46 12.98 -30.65 -14.37
CA LEU A 46 12.14 -29.55 -14.77
C LEU A 46 10.87 -29.43 -13.90
N ASN A 47 10.25 -30.57 -13.56
CA ASN A 47 9.00 -30.53 -12.78
C ASN A 47 9.19 -30.29 -11.29
N ARG A 48 10.36 -30.61 -10.73
CA ARG A 48 10.62 -30.48 -9.29
C ARG A 48 10.48 -29.06 -8.76
N PRO A 49 11.07 -28.01 -9.38
CA PRO A 49 10.91 -26.63 -8.93
C PRO A 49 9.47 -26.12 -9.09
N VAL A 50 8.78 -26.52 -10.17
CA VAL A 50 7.38 -26.14 -10.40
C VAL A 50 6.46 -26.69 -9.30
N LYS A 51 6.62 -27.98 -8.94
CA LYS A 51 5.87 -28.56 -7.81
C LYS A 51 6.11 -27.81 -6.51
N ARG A 52 7.35 -27.43 -6.21
CA ARG A 52 7.69 -26.69 -4.99
C ARG A 52 7.01 -25.33 -4.95
N VAL A 53 6.94 -24.60 -6.05
CA VAL A 53 6.19 -23.34 -6.17
C VAL A 53 4.71 -23.58 -5.89
N LEU A 54 4.11 -24.60 -6.50
CA LEU A 54 2.69 -24.93 -6.30
C LEU A 54 2.38 -25.31 -4.84
N ASP A 55 3.25 -26.09 -4.19
CA ASP A 55 3.09 -26.50 -2.79
C ASP A 55 3.11 -25.27 -1.87
N ILE A 56 4.06 -24.34 -2.07
CA ILE A 56 4.15 -23.10 -1.28
C ILE A 56 2.92 -22.20 -1.53
N VAL A 57 2.51 -22.01 -2.78
CA VAL A 57 1.32 -21.23 -3.11
C VAL A 57 0.07 -21.86 -2.45
N SER A 58 -0.03 -23.19 -2.44
CA SER A 58 -1.13 -23.89 -1.76
C SER A 58 -1.11 -23.68 -0.24
N ASN A 59 0.07 -23.75 0.39
CA ASN A 59 0.23 -23.52 1.84
C ASN A 59 -0.14 -22.07 2.22
N VAL A 60 0.31 -21.10 1.43
CA VAL A 60 -0.06 -19.69 1.63
C VAL A 60 -1.57 -19.50 1.49
N SER A 61 -2.20 -20.14 0.50
CA SER A 61 -3.67 -20.12 0.35
C SER A 61 -4.41 -20.76 1.52
N ALA A 62 -3.76 -21.68 2.24
CA ALA A 62 -4.28 -22.31 3.46
C ALA A 62 -4.03 -21.48 4.73
N GLY A 63 -3.40 -20.30 4.62
CA GLY A 63 -3.19 -19.37 5.74
C GLY A 63 -1.76 -19.33 6.31
N HIS A 64 -0.80 -20.05 5.70
CA HIS A 64 0.61 -20.02 6.11
C HIS A 64 1.36 -18.92 5.35
N THR A 65 1.12 -17.66 5.70
CA THR A 65 1.59 -16.49 4.96
C THR A 65 3.09 -16.18 5.11
N ASP A 66 3.79 -16.89 6.01
CA ASP A 66 5.22 -16.67 6.26
C ASP A 66 6.15 -17.44 5.31
N GLU A 67 5.59 -18.36 4.51
CA GLU A 67 6.39 -19.14 3.56
C GLU A 67 6.84 -18.28 2.38
N ARG A 68 8.12 -18.45 1.98
CA ARG A 68 8.72 -17.80 0.82
C ARG A 68 9.22 -18.84 -0.17
N ILE A 69 9.11 -18.53 -1.46
CA ILE A 69 9.64 -19.37 -2.51
C ILE A 69 11.16 -19.14 -2.58
N PRO A 70 12.00 -20.17 -2.36
CA PRO A 70 13.45 -20.02 -2.44
C PRO A 70 13.91 -19.76 -3.88
N VAL A 71 14.64 -18.67 -4.10
CA VAL A 71 15.09 -18.18 -5.41
C VAL A 71 16.31 -18.98 -5.91
N ARG A 72 16.19 -20.31 -6.04
CA ARG A 72 17.27 -21.21 -6.52
C ARG A 72 16.80 -22.06 -7.70
N SER A 73 16.37 -21.41 -8.80
CA SER A 73 15.81 -22.14 -9.94
C SER A 73 16.20 -21.49 -11.28
N TYR A 74 15.65 -22.01 -12.36
CA TYR A 74 15.79 -21.43 -13.71
C TYR A 74 15.26 -19.99 -13.74
N THR A 75 15.71 -19.21 -14.73
CA THR A 75 15.44 -17.77 -14.84
C THR A 75 13.94 -17.46 -14.74
N GLU A 76 13.10 -18.22 -15.44
CA GLU A 76 11.65 -18.02 -15.48
C GLU A 76 10.98 -18.33 -14.14
N ILE A 77 11.40 -19.41 -13.48
CA ILE A 77 10.88 -19.79 -12.15
C ILE A 77 11.38 -18.81 -11.06
N ARG A 78 12.57 -18.24 -11.26
CA ARG A 78 13.13 -17.23 -10.37
C ARG A 78 12.28 -15.95 -10.43
N GLU A 79 11.95 -15.48 -11.63
CA GLU A 79 11.11 -14.29 -11.82
C GLU A 79 9.73 -14.46 -11.14
N ILE A 80 9.09 -15.63 -11.35
CA ILE A 80 7.84 -15.97 -10.66
C ILE A 80 8.01 -15.98 -9.13
N ALA A 81 9.12 -16.53 -8.63
CA ALA A 81 9.39 -16.60 -7.20
C ALA A 81 9.61 -15.19 -6.60
N ASP A 82 10.35 -14.34 -7.30
CA ASP A 82 10.60 -12.96 -6.89
C ASP A 82 9.30 -12.14 -6.89
N ASP A 83 8.49 -12.26 -7.94
CA ASP A 83 7.19 -11.58 -8.03
C ASP A 83 6.23 -12.05 -6.92
N PHE A 84 6.16 -13.37 -6.69
CA PHE A 84 5.34 -13.92 -5.61
C PHE A 84 5.81 -13.41 -4.23
N ASN A 85 7.11 -13.44 -3.95
CA ASN A 85 7.66 -12.97 -2.69
C ASN A 85 7.38 -11.47 -2.50
N ASN A 86 7.50 -10.66 -3.55
CA ASN A 86 7.15 -9.23 -3.53
C ASN A 86 5.66 -8.98 -3.24
N ILE A 87 4.77 -9.82 -3.81
CA ILE A 87 3.33 -9.74 -3.52
C ILE A 87 3.06 -10.09 -2.05
N MET A 88 3.73 -11.12 -1.52
CA MET A 88 3.59 -11.53 -0.12
C MET A 88 4.12 -10.47 0.85
N ASP A 89 5.24 -9.83 0.54
CA ASP A 89 5.79 -8.75 1.36
C ASP A 89 4.81 -7.57 1.42
N ARG A 90 4.25 -7.15 0.29
CA ARG A 90 3.21 -6.11 0.24
C ARG A 90 1.93 -6.49 0.98
N ALA A 91 1.52 -7.76 0.90
CA ALA A 91 0.36 -8.25 1.64
C ALA A 91 0.60 -8.18 3.15
N ASN A 92 1.76 -8.64 3.62
CA ASN A 92 2.14 -8.58 5.04
C ASN A 92 2.28 -7.14 5.54
N GLU A 93 2.90 -6.24 4.78
CA GLU A 93 2.96 -4.81 5.10
C GLU A 93 1.56 -4.20 5.25
N THR A 94 0.64 -4.58 4.34
CA THR A 94 -0.74 -4.11 4.41
C THR A 94 -1.46 -4.63 5.65
N ASP A 95 -1.30 -5.91 5.99
CA ASP A 95 -1.92 -6.52 7.17
C ASP A 95 -1.33 -5.95 8.47
N GLN A 96 -0.01 -5.72 8.53
CA GLN A 96 0.64 -5.06 9.65
C GLN A 96 0.12 -3.62 9.81
N SER A 97 0.07 -2.85 8.73
CA SER A 97 -0.47 -1.48 8.74
C SER A 97 -1.93 -1.45 9.22
N ARG A 98 -2.75 -2.43 8.82
CA ARG A 98 -4.13 -2.57 9.31
C ARG A 98 -4.19 -2.88 10.82
N ALA A 99 -3.33 -3.77 11.29
CA ALA A 99 -3.28 -4.12 12.72
C ALA A 99 -2.84 -2.92 13.57
N GLU A 100 -1.83 -2.19 13.13
CA GLU A 100 -1.38 -0.95 13.76
C GLU A 100 -2.48 0.12 13.75
N PHE A 101 -3.17 0.30 12.62
CA PHE A 101 -4.29 1.21 12.51
C PHE A 101 -5.40 0.88 13.53
N VAL A 102 -5.84 -0.38 13.61
CA VAL A 102 -6.86 -0.81 14.58
C VAL A 102 -6.40 -0.59 16.03
N SER A 103 -5.13 -0.85 16.33
CA SER A 103 -4.54 -0.60 17.64
C SER A 103 -4.56 0.89 17.98
N ASN A 104 -4.09 1.73 17.08
CA ASN A 104 -4.04 3.18 17.27
C ASN A 104 -5.44 3.78 17.44
N VAL A 105 -6.39 3.37 16.58
CA VAL A 105 -7.81 3.77 16.70
C VAL A 105 -8.37 3.38 18.07
N SER A 106 -8.11 2.15 18.52
CA SER A 106 -8.60 1.69 19.82
C SER A 106 -8.04 2.51 20.98
N HIS A 107 -6.77 2.92 20.89
CA HIS A 107 -6.15 3.80 21.90
C HIS A 107 -6.69 5.22 21.86
N GLU A 108 -6.83 5.80 20.67
CA GLU A 108 -7.35 7.16 20.48
C GLU A 108 -8.81 7.30 20.90
N LEU A 109 -9.64 6.25 20.74
CA LEU A 109 -11.03 6.23 21.19
C LEU A 109 -11.16 5.93 22.70
N LYS A 110 -10.26 5.11 23.26
CA LYS A 110 -10.35 4.74 24.68
C LYS A 110 -10.10 5.92 25.62
N THR A 111 -9.19 6.81 25.27
CA THR A 111 -8.78 7.95 26.11
C THR A 111 -9.95 8.91 26.39
N PRO A 112 -10.64 9.48 25.37
CA PRO A 112 -11.77 10.38 25.59
C PRO A 112 -12.96 9.68 26.26
N ILE A 113 -13.27 8.42 25.88
CA ILE A 113 -14.33 7.65 26.56
C ILE A 113 -14.04 7.49 28.05
N THR A 114 -12.76 7.23 28.41
CA THR A 114 -12.36 7.12 29.81
C THR A 114 -12.50 8.47 30.52
N SER A 115 -12.14 9.57 29.87
CA SER A 115 -12.29 10.93 30.42
C SER A 115 -13.76 11.26 30.68
N ILE A 116 -14.64 11.03 29.69
CA ILE A 116 -16.09 11.20 29.84
C ILE A 116 -16.63 10.38 31.02
N LYS A 117 -16.18 9.11 31.10
CA LYS A 117 -16.60 8.21 32.18
C LYS A 117 -16.21 8.75 33.56
N VAL A 118 -14.96 9.19 33.74
CA VAL A 118 -14.45 9.76 34.98
C VAL A 118 -15.21 11.03 35.37
N LEU A 119 -15.47 11.94 34.43
CA LEU A 119 -16.25 13.15 34.65
C LEU A 119 -17.68 12.80 35.10
N ALA A 120 -18.34 11.89 34.40
CA ALA A 120 -19.70 11.46 34.74
C ALA A 120 -19.77 10.72 36.09
N GLU A 121 -18.81 9.86 36.42
CA GLU A 121 -18.72 9.17 37.72
C GLU A 121 -18.46 10.17 38.87
N SER A 122 -17.61 11.17 38.62
CA SER A 122 -17.34 12.24 39.60
C SER A 122 -18.58 13.03 39.93
N LEU A 123 -19.40 13.38 38.95
CA LEU A 123 -20.69 14.05 39.17
C LEU A 123 -21.68 13.17 39.94
N ASN A 124 -21.70 11.88 39.64
CA ASN A 124 -22.67 10.94 40.26
C ASN A 124 -22.33 10.56 41.70
N THR A 125 -21.07 10.73 42.12
CA THR A 125 -20.63 10.40 43.50
C THR A 125 -20.67 11.57 44.47
N GLN A 126 -20.85 12.81 43.98
CA GLN A 126 -20.87 14.00 44.83
C GLN A 126 -22.31 14.35 45.18
N GLU A 127 -22.60 14.49 46.48
CA GLU A 127 -23.87 15.03 46.98
C GLU A 127 -23.80 16.56 47.02
N ASN A 128 -24.87 17.24 46.56
CA ASN A 128 -25.02 18.72 46.56
C ASN A 128 -23.97 19.47 45.72
N VAL A 129 -23.71 19.00 44.52
CA VAL A 129 -22.84 19.72 43.54
C VAL A 129 -23.45 21.08 43.21
N PRO A 130 -22.73 22.22 43.35
CA PRO A 130 -23.19 23.51 42.89
C PRO A 130 -23.54 23.47 41.39
N ILE A 131 -24.58 24.21 41.00
CA ILE A 131 -25.07 24.20 39.60
C ILE A 131 -23.99 24.64 38.60
N GLU A 132 -23.15 25.57 39.03
CA GLU A 132 -22.04 26.09 38.22
C GLU A 132 -21.01 24.97 37.91
N VAL A 133 -20.63 24.19 38.90
CA VAL A 133 -19.72 23.06 38.78
C VAL A 133 -20.35 21.97 37.91
N TYR A 134 -21.65 21.69 38.09
CA TYR A 134 -22.38 20.75 37.24
C TYR A 134 -22.37 21.19 35.79
N GLN A 135 -22.59 22.49 35.52
CA GLN A 135 -22.55 23.05 34.16
C GLN A 135 -21.15 22.94 33.53
N GLU A 136 -20.10 23.22 34.29
CA GLU A 136 -18.70 23.08 33.82
C GLU A 136 -18.38 21.64 33.40
N PHE A 137 -18.67 20.66 34.27
CA PHE A 137 -18.48 19.24 33.93
C PHE A 137 -19.29 18.79 32.72
N MET A 138 -20.53 19.23 32.59
CA MET A 138 -21.35 18.91 31.42
C MET A 138 -20.79 19.55 30.15
N GLN A 139 -20.23 20.74 30.22
CA GLN A 139 -19.55 21.39 29.09
C GLN A 139 -18.31 20.61 28.67
N ASP A 140 -17.51 20.13 29.62
CA ASP A 140 -16.35 19.32 29.37
C ASP A 140 -16.74 17.98 28.71
N ILE A 141 -17.79 17.33 29.20
CA ILE A 141 -18.31 16.11 28.60
C ILE A 141 -18.76 16.35 27.15
N VAL A 142 -19.48 17.43 26.88
CA VAL A 142 -19.94 17.79 25.53
C VAL A 142 -18.75 18.05 24.62
N SER A 143 -17.73 18.78 25.08
CA SER A 143 -16.55 19.08 24.29
C SER A 143 -15.74 17.83 23.95
N GLU A 144 -15.69 16.84 24.87
CA GLU A 144 -15.01 15.56 24.63
C GLU A 144 -15.80 14.66 23.65
N ILE A 145 -17.14 14.70 23.70
CA ILE A 145 -18.00 14.01 22.71
C ILE A 145 -17.83 14.61 21.32
N ASP A 146 -17.75 15.94 21.20
CA ASP A 146 -17.53 16.61 19.93
C ASP A 146 -16.15 16.25 19.33
N ARG A 147 -15.13 16.16 20.17
CA ARG A 147 -13.80 15.70 19.79
C ARG A 147 -13.81 14.26 19.30
N GLU A 148 -14.49 13.35 20.02
CA GLU A 148 -14.66 11.95 19.65
C GLU A 148 -15.38 11.81 18.30
N SER A 149 -16.44 12.56 18.09
CA SER A 149 -17.21 12.58 16.85
C SER A 149 -16.31 12.97 15.66
N LYS A 150 -15.44 13.96 15.84
CA LYS A 150 -14.49 14.38 14.81
C LYS A 150 -13.47 13.26 14.49
N ILE A 151 -12.93 12.59 15.51
CA ILE A 151 -12.02 11.45 15.32
C ILE A 151 -12.71 10.36 14.50
N ILE A 152 -13.94 10.00 14.83
CA ILE A 152 -14.72 8.99 14.11
C ILE A 152 -14.94 9.40 12.64
N GLU A 153 -15.28 10.65 12.36
CA GLU A 153 -15.46 11.17 11.00
C GLU A 153 -14.16 11.10 10.19
N ASP A 154 -13.03 11.47 10.78
CA ASP A 154 -11.71 11.40 10.17
C ASP A 154 -11.33 9.95 9.85
N LEU A 155 -11.58 9.01 10.77
CA LEU A 155 -11.36 7.57 10.57
C LEU A 155 -12.26 7.00 9.46
N LEU A 156 -13.53 7.34 9.41
CA LEU A 156 -14.44 6.91 8.35
C LEU A 156 -13.99 7.44 6.98
N THR A 157 -13.45 8.64 6.94
CA THR A 157 -12.89 9.23 5.72
C THR A 157 -11.67 8.46 5.26
N LEU A 158 -10.75 8.11 6.15
CA LEU A 158 -9.60 7.26 5.86
C LEU A 158 -10.01 5.90 5.29
N VAL A 159 -10.95 5.20 5.93
CA VAL A 159 -11.44 3.88 5.47
C VAL A 159 -12.14 3.97 4.10
N ARG A 160 -12.85 5.06 3.84
CA ARG A 160 -13.48 5.29 2.53
C ARG A 160 -12.46 5.57 1.43
N MET A 161 -11.38 6.28 1.74
CA MET A 161 -10.30 6.55 0.80
C MET A 161 -9.54 5.27 0.40
N ASP A 162 -9.38 4.31 1.31
CA ASP A 162 -8.73 3.02 1.03
C ASP A 162 -9.56 2.13 0.08
N LYS A 163 -10.89 2.13 0.20
CA LYS A 163 -11.78 1.29 -0.63
C LYS A 163 -12.08 1.87 -2.00
N SER A 164 -11.85 3.16 -2.18
CA SER A 164 -12.12 3.80 -3.45
C SER A 164 -10.79 4.04 -4.17
N VAL A 165 -10.54 3.27 -5.23
CA VAL A 165 -10.09 3.89 -6.49
C VAL A 165 -11.21 4.86 -6.83
N ALA A 166 -11.31 5.94 -6.05
CA ALA A 166 -12.38 6.89 -6.12
C ALA A 166 -12.32 7.50 -7.52
N THR A 167 -13.37 7.33 -8.26
CA THR A 167 -13.61 8.16 -9.44
C THR A 167 -13.59 9.60 -8.93
N LEU A 168 -12.46 10.27 -9.15
CA LEU A 168 -12.32 11.68 -8.83
C LEU A 168 -13.36 12.46 -9.64
N ASN A 169 -14.11 13.34 -9.00
CA ASN A 169 -15.02 14.25 -9.69
C ASN A 169 -14.24 15.48 -10.19
N ILE A 170 -13.53 15.28 -11.29
CA ILE A 170 -12.68 16.33 -11.86
C ILE A 170 -13.54 17.37 -12.56
N THR A 171 -13.45 18.61 -12.09
CA THR A 171 -14.11 19.76 -12.65
C THR A 171 -13.14 20.94 -12.81
N SER A 172 -13.51 21.92 -13.62
CA SER A 172 -12.72 23.15 -13.79
C SER A 172 -12.98 24.09 -12.62
N VAL A 173 -12.01 24.31 -11.77
CA VAL A 173 -12.14 25.09 -10.53
C VAL A 173 -11.18 26.27 -10.55
N ASN A 174 -11.67 27.45 -10.13
CA ASN A 174 -10.82 28.61 -9.86
C ASN A 174 -10.14 28.43 -8.48
N MET A 175 -8.84 28.25 -8.48
CA MET A 175 -8.06 27.97 -7.28
C MET A 175 -7.96 29.18 -6.33
N ASN A 176 -8.06 30.39 -6.84
CA ASN A 176 -8.08 31.59 -6.02
C ASN A 176 -9.34 31.66 -5.17
N ASP A 177 -10.50 31.43 -5.80
CA ASP A 177 -11.78 31.43 -5.09
C ASP A 177 -11.86 30.30 -4.05
N LEU A 178 -11.36 29.12 -4.42
CA LEU A 178 -11.30 27.97 -3.53
C LEU A 178 -10.46 28.24 -2.27
N LEU A 179 -9.27 28.83 -2.45
CA LEU A 179 -8.38 29.20 -1.34
C LEU A 179 -8.99 30.27 -0.47
N GLU A 180 -9.54 31.35 -1.06
CA GLU A 180 -10.19 32.42 -0.30
C GLU A 180 -11.36 31.88 0.54
N MET A 181 -12.22 31.04 -0.03
CA MET A 181 -13.33 30.41 0.68
C MET A 181 -12.84 29.52 1.82
N THR A 182 -11.80 28.73 1.58
CA THR A 182 -11.24 27.84 2.59
C THR A 182 -10.61 28.63 3.74
N LEU A 183 -9.81 29.64 3.44
CA LEU A 183 -9.19 30.52 4.43
C LEU A 183 -10.25 31.30 5.26
N LYS A 184 -11.33 31.76 4.61
CA LYS A 184 -12.43 32.39 5.31
C LYS A 184 -13.11 31.48 6.33
N ARG A 185 -13.20 30.18 6.03
CA ARG A 185 -13.77 29.17 6.94
C ARG A 185 -12.90 28.94 8.18
N VAL A 186 -11.56 28.89 8.03
CA VAL A 186 -10.63 28.65 9.13
C VAL A 186 -10.24 29.93 9.90
N LYS A 187 -10.59 31.11 9.39
CA LYS A 187 -10.28 32.40 10.02
C LYS A 187 -10.70 32.50 11.49
N PRO A 188 -11.91 32.03 11.92
CA PRO A 188 -12.28 32.07 13.34
C PRO A 188 -11.36 31.26 14.24
N LEU A 189 -10.78 30.17 13.71
CA LEU A 189 -9.81 29.32 14.43
C LEU A 189 -8.50 30.06 14.65
N ALA A 190 -7.98 30.73 13.61
CA ALA A 190 -6.78 31.56 13.70
C ALA A 190 -6.96 32.73 14.67
N GLN A 191 -8.12 33.41 14.64
CA GLN A 191 -8.42 34.51 15.53
C GLN A 191 -8.39 34.14 17.02
N LYS A 192 -8.81 32.92 17.40
CA LYS A 192 -8.73 32.44 18.79
C LYS A 192 -7.30 32.38 19.35
N LYS A 193 -6.30 32.30 18.49
CA LYS A 193 -4.87 32.25 18.85
C LYS A 193 -4.10 33.49 18.42
N ASN A 194 -4.79 34.56 18.00
CA ASN A 194 -4.21 35.78 17.43
C ASN A 194 -3.25 35.50 16.25
N ILE A 195 -3.52 34.49 15.44
CA ILE A 195 -2.68 34.12 14.28
C ILE A 195 -3.11 34.97 13.08
N GLU A 196 -2.14 35.62 12.44
CA GLU A 196 -2.36 36.34 11.19
C GLU A 196 -2.43 35.38 10.01
N LEU A 197 -3.51 35.45 9.23
CA LEU A 197 -3.66 34.69 7.99
C LEU A 197 -3.39 35.57 6.79
N LEU A 198 -2.33 35.25 6.06
CA LEU A 198 -1.91 35.96 4.84
C LEU A 198 -2.19 35.09 3.61
N PHE A 199 -2.82 35.67 2.58
CA PHE A 199 -3.01 35.01 1.30
C PHE A 199 -2.39 35.83 0.18
N GLU A 200 -1.56 35.19 -0.62
CA GLU A 200 -0.88 35.81 -1.76
C GLU A 200 -1.11 35.00 -3.04
N SER A 201 -1.55 35.68 -4.07
CA SER A 201 -1.70 35.08 -5.40
C SER A 201 -1.27 36.08 -6.47
N PHE A 202 -0.39 35.63 -7.36
CA PHE A 202 0.18 36.49 -8.40
C PHE A 202 -0.70 36.56 -9.65
N ARG A 203 -1.57 35.57 -9.87
CA ARG A 203 -2.44 35.49 -11.04
C ARG A 203 -3.61 34.55 -10.80
N PRO A 204 -4.72 34.70 -11.56
CA PRO A 204 -5.80 33.71 -11.54
C PRO A 204 -5.31 32.36 -12.03
N VAL A 205 -5.67 31.30 -11.34
CA VAL A 205 -5.32 29.91 -11.67
C VAL A 205 -6.60 29.09 -11.75
N VAL A 206 -6.81 28.46 -12.92
CA VAL A 206 -7.91 27.52 -13.11
C VAL A 206 -7.32 26.14 -13.36
N ALA A 207 -7.77 25.14 -12.61
CA ALA A 207 -7.25 23.77 -12.67
C ALA A 207 -8.37 22.73 -12.76
N GLN A 208 -8.04 21.59 -13.36
CA GLN A 208 -8.92 20.43 -13.43
C GLN A 208 -8.68 19.58 -12.18
N ILE A 209 -9.55 19.69 -11.19
CA ILE A 209 -9.39 19.05 -9.88
C ILE A 209 -10.73 18.55 -9.33
N ASP A 210 -10.66 17.69 -8.31
CA ASP A 210 -11.80 17.42 -7.44
C ASP A 210 -11.85 18.50 -6.35
N GLU A 211 -12.83 19.40 -6.45
CA GLU A 211 -12.97 20.55 -5.57
C GLU A 211 -13.09 20.16 -4.09
N VAL A 212 -13.89 19.11 -3.81
CA VAL A 212 -14.14 18.67 -2.43
C VAL A 212 -12.85 18.12 -1.81
N LYS A 213 -12.14 17.28 -2.53
CA LYS A 213 -10.89 16.69 -2.04
C LYS A 213 -9.78 17.72 -1.90
N MET A 214 -9.68 18.64 -2.84
CA MET A 214 -8.68 19.72 -2.76
C MET A 214 -8.98 20.67 -1.59
N THR A 215 -10.25 21.02 -1.38
CA THR A 215 -10.68 21.80 -0.20
C THR A 215 -10.27 21.10 1.10
N GLN A 216 -10.46 19.79 1.19
CA GLN A 216 -10.07 19.00 2.37
C GLN A 216 -8.56 19.03 2.59
N VAL A 217 -7.75 18.86 1.54
CA VAL A 217 -6.28 18.94 1.63
C VAL A 217 -5.83 20.30 2.15
N ILE A 218 -6.35 21.38 1.55
CA ILE A 218 -5.99 22.75 1.93
C ILE A 218 -6.42 23.04 3.37
N SER A 219 -7.66 22.68 3.75
CA SER A 219 -8.16 22.87 5.12
C SER A 219 -7.27 22.15 6.13
N ASN A 220 -6.90 20.89 5.89
CA ASN A 220 -6.04 20.12 6.78
C ASN A 220 -4.67 20.76 6.97
N LEU A 221 -4.04 21.23 5.88
CA LEU A 221 -2.74 21.89 5.96
C LEU A 221 -2.82 23.19 6.76
N VAL A 222 -3.80 24.05 6.46
CA VAL A 222 -3.95 25.34 7.15
C VAL A 222 -4.39 25.15 8.60
N GLU A 223 -5.30 24.21 8.91
CA GLU A 223 -5.68 23.89 10.28
C GLU A 223 -4.49 23.38 11.10
N ASN A 224 -3.64 22.54 10.52
CA ASN A 224 -2.42 22.09 11.16
C ASN A 224 -1.45 23.25 11.42
N SER A 225 -1.25 24.13 10.46
CA SER A 225 -0.41 25.35 10.62
C SER A 225 -0.93 26.28 11.70
N ILE A 226 -2.25 26.35 11.91
CA ILE A 226 -2.87 27.13 13.01
C ILE A 226 -2.73 26.36 14.34
N LYS A 227 -2.98 25.04 14.34
CA LYS A 227 -2.97 24.21 15.55
C LYS A 227 -1.59 24.18 16.22
N TYR A 228 -0.55 24.00 15.43
CA TYR A 228 0.83 23.88 15.89
C TYR A 228 1.61 25.20 15.84
N ASN A 229 0.90 26.34 15.62
CA ASN A 229 1.50 27.65 15.68
C ASN A 229 1.72 28.15 17.10
N VAL A 230 2.58 29.14 17.21
CA VAL A 230 2.73 29.93 18.42
C VAL A 230 1.67 31.01 18.50
N GLU A 231 1.41 31.51 19.71
CA GLU A 231 0.51 32.65 19.91
C GLU A 231 1.10 33.91 19.23
N ASP A 232 0.24 34.77 18.66
CA ASP A 232 0.63 35.93 17.86
C ASP A 232 1.51 35.58 16.63
N GLY A 233 1.44 34.32 16.14
CA GLY A 233 2.15 33.87 14.95
C GLY A 233 1.44 34.23 13.66
N TRP A 234 1.95 33.68 12.56
CA TRP A 234 1.37 33.89 11.23
C TRP A 234 1.29 32.59 10.43
N VAL A 235 0.36 32.52 9.48
CA VAL A 235 0.25 31.49 8.45
C VAL A 235 0.14 32.18 7.11
N HIS A 236 1.04 31.87 6.21
CA HIS A 236 1.10 32.43 4.87
C HIS A 236 0.77 31.36 3.83
N VAL A 237 -0.30 31.57 3.09
CA VAL A 237 -0.71 30.71 1.98
C VAL A 237 -0.43 31.42 0.67
N SER A 238 0.35 30.81 -0.19
CA SER A 238 0.65 31.37 -1.52
C SER A 238 0.22 30.44 -2.63
N LEU A 239 -0.36 31.02 -3.70
CA LEU A 239 -0.72 30.33 -4.92
C LEU A 239 0.12 30.85 -6.08
N ASN A 240 0.83 29.95 -6.71
CA ASN A 240 1.59 30.24 -7.94
C ASN A 240 1.33 29.16 -8.99
N ALA A 241 1.62 29.46 -10.26
CA ALA A 241 1.52 28.49 -11.32
C ALA A 241 2.58 28.75 -12.40
N ASP A 242 3.06 27.69 -13.04
CA ASP A 242 3.84 27.73 -14.26
C ASP A 242 3.01 27.30 -15.48
N TYR A 243 3.65 26.82 -16.55
CA TYR A 243 2.98 26.35 -17.76
C TYR A 243 2.31 24.99 -17.61
N GLN A 244 2.71 24.19 -16.60
CA GLN A 244 2.25 22.81 -16.43
C GLN A 244 1.58 22.55 -15.08
N TYR A 245 2.03 23.27 -14.04
CA TYR A 245 1.64 22.99 -12.65
C TYR A 245 1.19 24.27 -11.94
N PHE A 246 0.33 24.11 -10.96
CA PHE A 246 0.10 25.11 -9.95
C PHE A 246 0.68 24.62 -8.62
N TYR A 247 1.06 25.58 -7.77
CA TYR A 247 1.72 25.33 -6.49
C TYR A 247 0.97 26.08 -5.41
N ILE A 248 0.52 25.32 -4.39
CA ILE A 248 0.00 25.91 -3.16
C ILE A 248 1.08 25.69 -2.10
N ARG A 249 1.51 26.77 -1.48
CA ARG A 249 2.49 26.74 -0.40
C ARG A 249 1.84 27.28 0.87
N VAL A 250 1.94 26.52 1.95
CA VAL A 250 1.48 26.89 3.27
C VAL A 250 2.71 26.96 4.17
N GLU A 251 2.97 28.13 4.72
CA GLU A 251 4.09 28.40 5.63
C GLU A 251 3.53 28.93 6.95
N ASP A 252 4.16 28.56 8.04
CA ASP A 252 3.76 29.00 9.38
C ASP A 252 4.98 29.35 10.23
N SER A 253 4.73 30.12 11.29
CA SER A 253 5.72 30.48 12.29
C SER A 253 5.69 29.56 13.52
N GLY A 254 5.11 28.38 13.40
CA GLY A 254 4.88 27.44 14.49
C GLY A 254 6.13 26.75 15.01
N ILE A 255 5.90 25.72 15.82
CA ILE A 255 6.96 24.97 16.51
C ILE A 255 7.83 24.12 15.57
N GLY A 256 7.47 24.00 14.29
CA GLY A 256 8.13 23.15 13.31
C GLY A 256 7.89 21.66 13.56
N ILE A 257 8.53 20.83 12.72
CA ILE A 257 8.45 19.38 12.78
C ILE A 257 9.83 18.84 13.17
N PRO A 258 9.97 18.05 14.25
CA PRO A 258 11.23 17.42 14.62
C PRO A 258 11.77 16.53 13.48
N GLU A 259 13.08 16.53 13.27
CA GLU A 259 13.74 15.77 12.18
C GLU A 259 13.35 14.29 12.19
N GLU A 260 13.21 13.68 13.37
CA GLU A 260 12.82 12.28 13.55
C GLU A 260 11.39 11.98 13.05
N SER A 261 10.54 13.00 12.99
CA SER A 261 9.14 12.89 12.60
C SER A 261 8.90 13.21 11.12
N ILE A 262 9.83 13.88 10.42
CA ILE A 262 9.63 14.33 9.03
C ILE A 262 9.28 13.17 8.10
N ASN A 263 9.92 12.02 8.27
CA ASN A 263 9.65 10.84 7.44
C ASN A 263 8.30 10.17 7.77
N LYS A 264 7.73 10.47 8.94
CA LYS A 264 6.49 9.84 9.44
C LYS A 264 5.23 10.68 9.23
N ILE A 265 5.36 11.96 8.86
CA ILE A 265 4.19 12.86 8.71
C ILE A 265 3.20 12.44 7.61
N PHE A 266 3.61 11.59 6.69
CA PHE A 266 2.78 11.03 5.63
C PHE A 266 2.46 9.55 5.85
N GLU A 267 2.99 8.93 6.93
CA GLU A 267 2.61 7.57 7.34
C GLU A 267 1.26 7.61 8.06
N ARG A 268 0.56 6.46 8.07
CA ARG A 268 -0.77 6.29 8.70
C ARG A 268 -0.66 5.94 10.16
#